data_d74851f6619fa38bee4ae1a137083044
#
_entry.id   d74851f6619fa38bee4ae1a137083044
#
_cell.length_a   1.000
_cell.length_b   1.000
_cell.length_c   1.000
_cell.angle_alpha   90.00
_cell.angle_beta   90.00
_cell.angle_gamma   90.00
#
_symmetry.space_group_name_H-M   'P 1'
#
loop_
_entity.id
_entity.type
_entity.pdbx_description
1 polymer ?
#
loop_
_entity_poly.entity_id
_entity_poly.type
_entity_poly.pdbx_seq_one_letter_code
_entity_poly.pdbx_strand_id
1 'polypeptide(L)'
;MRPESLYDLPDRVALVTGGSSGIGFTMAEALGRAGASVVLVSRTAETLQARVQELRHNTIPAASVCGDVSNLEKIKELAEQAVACFGKIDILVNAAGVNLREPFQSVSPATWDQQVRVHLGAPMFLTQALAPEMANRGWGRILLVASLQSYRAFADSAPYGAAKGGVVQLTRAIAQEWSGRGITCNAIGPGFFPTELTAPVFNNAELAAHHAQRTAIGRNGKLEDLWGITVFLTSDASTYITGQTIMVDGGYTAR
;
A
#
# COMPACT_ATOMS: atom_id res chain seq x y z
N MET A 1 0.66 30.30 -2.30
CA MET A 1 1.05 28.95 -1.84
C MET A 1 2.38 28.61 -2.48
N ARG A 2 3.37 28.11 -1.72
CA ARG A 2 4.65 27.67 -2.31
C ARG A 2 4.46 26.24 -2.85
N PRO A 3 5.02 25.87 -4.01
CA PRO A 3 4.88 24.51 -4.56
C PRO A 3 5.33 23.41 -3.57
N GLU A 4 6.38 23.68 -2.78
CA GLU A 4 6.93 22.74 -1.81
C GLU A 4 5.89 22.38 -0.72
N SER A 5 5.07 23.36 -0.28
CA SER A 5 4.07 23.12 0.77
C SER A 5 2.89 22.22 0.33
N LEU A 6 2.79 21.92 -0.97
CA LEU A 6 1.79 20.98 -1.46
C LEU A 6 2.08 19.52 -1.01
N TYR A 7 3.31 19.22 -0.66
CA TYR A 7 3.77 17.90 -0.23
C TYR A 7 3.70 17.71 1.29
N ASP A 8 3.51 18.78 2.05
CA ASP A 8 3.45 18.73 3.51
C ASP A 8 2.12 18.10 3.97
N LEU A 9 2.20 17.27 5.01
CA LEU A 9 1.07 16.55 5.59
C LEU A 9 0.87 16.91 7.08
N PRO A 10 0.94 18.20 7.49
CA PRO A 10 0.73 18.56 8.87
C PRO A 10 -0.68 18.19 9.31
N ASP A 11 -0.81 17.70 10.56
CA ASP A 11 -2.09 17.30 11.15
C ASP A 11 -2.85 16.19 10.41
N ARG A 12 -2.24 15.54 9.40
CA ARG A 12 -2.81 14.35 8.75
C ARG A 12 -2.47 13.09 9.52
N VAL A 13 -3.39 12.14 9.48
CA VAL A 13 -3.20 10.81 10.08
C VAL A 13 -3.28 9.75 8.99
N ALA A 14 -2.22 8.96 8.88
CA ALA A 14 -2.09 7.88 7.91
C ALA A 14 -2.23 6.52 8.57
N LEU A 15 -3.14 5.68 8.07
CA LEU A 15 -3.24 4.27 8.38
C LEU A 15 -2.52 3.46 7.28
N VAL A 16 -1.55 2.63 7.67
CA VAL A 16 -0.77 1.81 6.74
C VAL A 16 -0.89 0.33 7.10
N THR A 17 -1.57 -0.45 6.27
CA THR A 17 -1.61 -1.91 6.42
C THR A 17 -0.33 -2.54 5.85
N GLY A 18 0.14 -3.64 6.46
CA GLY A 18 1.46 -4.20 6.14
C GLY A 18 2.61 -3.29 6.55
N GLY A 19 2.38 -2.41 7.53
CA GLY A 19 3.31 -1.38 7.98
C GLY A 19 4.49 -1.88 8.82
N SER A 20 4.63 -3.18 9.06
CA SER A 20 5.74 -3.74 9.86
C SER A 20 7.03 -3.98 9.08
N SER A 21 7.01 -4.00 7.74
CA SER A 21 8.19 -4.29 6.91
C SER A 21 8.04 -3.79 5.47
N GLY A 22 9.14 -3.83 4.73
CA GLY A 22 9.19 -3.64 3.28
C GLY A 22 8.49 -2.37 2.79
N ILE A 23 7.71 -2.49 1.72
CA ILE A 23 7.03 -1.37 1.06
C ILE A 23 6.10 -0.61 2.03
N GLY A 24 5.32 -1.32 2.83
CA GLY A 24 4.38 -0.69 3.76
C GLY A 24 5.09 0.18 4.80
N PHE A 25 6.16 -0.33 5.43
CA PHE A 25 6.93 0.45 6.38
C PHE A 25 7.62 1.66 5.72
N THR A 26 8.21 1.47 4.54
CA THR A 26 8.85 2.56 3.78
C THR A 26 7.87 3.67 3.43
N MET A 27 6.64 3.32 3.04
CA MET A 27 5.58 4.31 2.77
C MET A 27 5.15 5.02 4.06
N ALA A 28 5.03 4.30 5.18
CA ALA A 28 4.71 4.88 6.48
C ALA A 28 5.78 5.89 6.92
N GLU A 29 7.05 5.56 6.76
CA GLU A 29 8.17 6.47 7.06
C GLU A 29 8.13 7.72 6.18
N ALA A 30 7.88 7.58 4.87
CA ALA A 30 7.76 8.71 3.95
C ALA A 30 6.64 9.68 4.37
N LEU A 31 5.47 9.16 4.75
CA LEU A 31 4.35 9.95 5.23
C LEU A 31 4.67 10.67 6.54
N GLY A 32 5.31 9.97 7.47
CA GLY A 32 5.74 10.55 8.73
C GLY A 32 6.76 11.67 8.54
N ARG A 33 7.75 11.50 7.66
CA ARG A 33 8.72 12.54 7.30
C ARG A 33 8.09 13.74 6.62
N ALA A 34 6.97 13.56 5.93
CA ALA A 34 6.17 14.64 5.36
C ALA A 34 5.25 15.34 6.39
N GLY A 35 5.25 14.90 7.66
CA GLY A 35 4.51 15.55 8.76
C GLY A 35 3.26 14.81 9.24
N ALA A 36 2.92 13.65 8.68
CA ALA A 36 1.76 12.88 9.14
C ALA A 36 2.04 12.11 10.43
N SER A 37 1.01 11.95 11.27
CA SER A 37 0.98 10.90 12.29
C SER A 37 0.68 9.56 11.62
N VAL A 38 1.28 8.47 12.08
CA VAL A 38 1.20 7.17 11.39
C VAL A 38 0.64 6.08 12.31
N VAL A 39 -0.36 5.34 11.83
CA VAL A 39 -0.87 4.13 12.46
C VAL A 39 -0.46 2.93 11.61
N LEU A 40 0.34 2.04 12.18
CA LEU A 40 0.79 0.81 11.51
C LEU A 40 -0.14 -0.35 11.84
N VAL A 41 -0.49 -1.15 10.82
CA VAL A 41 -1.26 -2.39 11.01
C VAL A 41 -0.48 -3.58 10.46
N SER A 42 -0.31 -4.60 11.28
CA SER A 42 0.14 -5.95 10.89
C SER A 42 -0.28 -7.00 11.92
N ARG A 43 0.08 -8.26 11.65
CA ARG A 43 -0.32 -9.41 12.49
C ARG A 43 0.57 -9.64 13.71
N THR A 44 1.77 -9.09 13.73
CA THR A 44 2.78 -9.39 14.76
C THR A 44 3.03 -8.16 15.62
N ALA A 45 2.63 -8.22 16.88
CA ALA A 45 2.70 -7.11 17.82
C ALA A 45 4.15 -6.65 18.09
N GLU A 46 5.09 -7.60 18.22
CA GLU A 46 6.50 -7.31 18.54
C GLU A 46 7.16 -6.49 17.42
N THR A 47 6.96 -6.90 16.15
CA THR A 47 7.50 -6.17 15.00
C THR A 47 6.86 -4.78 14.86
N LEU A 48 5.55 -4.66 15.12
CA LEU A 48 4.87 -3.37 15.12
C LEU A 48 5.44 -2.44 16.18
N GLN A 49 5.65 -2.91 17.40
CA GLN A 49 6.20 -2.10 18.48
C GLN A 49 7.61 -1.61 18.16
N ALA A 50 8.47 -2.47 17.61
CA ALA A 50 9.81 -2.09 17.18
C ALA A 50 9.76 -0.97 16.12
N ARG A 51 8.86 -1.09 15.11
CA ARG A 51 8.70 -0.08 14.06
C ARG A 51 8.11 1.24 14.57
N VAL A 52 7.18 1.19 15.51
CA VAL A 52 6.65 2.40 16.17
C VAL A 52 7.77 3.11 16.93
N GLN A 53 8.63 2.40 17.64
CA GLN A 53 9.77 3.01 18.34
C GLN A 53 10.78 3.63 17.36
N GLU A 54 11.06 2.96 16.25
CA GLU A 54 11.92 3.48 15.18
C GLU A 54 11.38 4.81 14.60
N LEU A 55 10.08 4.87 14.29
CA LEU A 55 9.44 6.10 13.82
C LEU A 55 9.48 7.21 14.86
N ARG A 56 9.18 6.89 16.12
CA ARG A 56 9.23 7.86 17.23
C ARG A 56 10.63 8.38 17.51
N HIS A 57 11.66 7.53 17.36
CA HIS A 57 13.06 7.96 17.45
C HIS A 57 13.39 9.02 16.39
N ASN A 58 12.79 8.91 15.21
CA ASN A 58 12.86 9.89 14.12
C ASN A 58 11.84 11.04 14.27
N THR A 59 11.29 11.27 15.46
CA THR A 59 10.33 12.34 15.77
C THR A 59 8.99 12.25 15.03
N ILE A 60 8.65 11.09 14.49
CA ILE A 60 7.38 10.83 13.80
C ILE A 60 6.35 10.31 14.81
N PRO A 61 5.21 10.98 15.00
CA PRO A 61 4.14 10.47 15.85
C PRO A 61 3.61 9.16 15.26
N ALA A 62 3.72 8.05 16.01
CA ALA A 62 3.36 6.75 15.52
C ALA A 62 2.61 5.91 16.57
N ALA A 63 1.67 5.10 16.11
CA ALA A 63 0.93 4.10 16.89
C ALA A 63 0.79 2.83 16.08
N SER A 64 0.30 1.76 16.69
CA SER A 64 0.04 0.50 15.98
C SER A 64 -1.22 -0.18 16.46
N VAL A 65 -1.84 -0.93 15.54
CA VAL A 65 -2.95 -1.84 15.79
C VAL A 65 -2.56 -3.22 15.29
N CYS A 66 -2.55 -4.21 16.19
CA CYS A 66 -2.28 -5.60 15.82
C CYS A 66 -3.57 -6.24 15.30
N GLY A 67 -3.56 -6.71 14.05
CA GLY A 67 -4.72 -7.33 13.43
C GLY A 67 -4.41 -7.98 12.09
N ASP A 68 -5.27 -8.94 11.71
CA ASP A 68 -5.21 -9.59 10.41
C ASP A 68 -6.25 -8.99 9.46
N VAL A 69 -5.78 -8.30 8.45
CA VAL A 69 -6.65 -7.66 7.44
C VAL A 69 -7.39 -8.68 6.55
N SER A 70 -7.00 -9.96 6.54
CA SER A 70 -7.75 -11.01 5.85
C SER A 70 -9.03 -11.43 6.59
N ASN A 71 -9.14 -11.10 7.88
CA ASN A 71 -10.35 -11.30 8.65
C ASN A 71 -11.33 -10.15 8.39
N LEU A 72 -12.10 -10.29 7.30
CA LEU A 72 -12.99 -9.22 6.83
C LEU A 72 -14.10 -8.88 7.82
N GLU A 73 -14.51 -9.82 8.64
CA GLU A 73 -15.54 -9.66 9.68
C GLU A 73 -15.07 -8.71 10.80
N LYS A 74 -13.74 -8.59 11.00
CA LYS A 74 -13.11 -7.71 12.00
C LYS A 74 -12.55 -6.40 11.43
N ILE A 75 -12.69 -6.16 10.14
CA ILE A 75 -12.13 -4.96 9.49
C ILE A 75 -12.70 -3.66 10.11
N LYS A 76 -13.98 -3.63 10.43
CA LYS A 76 -14.61 -2.46 11.04
C LYS A 76 -14.02 -2.17 12.42
N GLU A 77 -13.89 -3.17 13.27
CA GLU A 77 -13.26 -3.05 14.58
C GLU A 77 -11.80 -2.57 14.47
N LEU A 78 -11.04 -3.12 13.51
CA LEU A 78 -9.67 -2.71 13.24
C LEU A 78 -9.60 -1.24 12.83
N ALA A 79 -10.50 -0.78 11.97
CA ALA A 79 -10.59 0.61 11.56
C ALA A 79 -10.94 1.54 12.74
N GLU A 80 -11.87 1.15 13.61
CA GLU A 80 -12.24 1.89 14.82
C GLU A 80 -11.05 2.01 15.79
N GLN A 81 -10.30 0.93 16.01
CA GLN A 81 -9.07 0.94 16.82
C GLN A 81 -8.01 1.87 16.22
N ALA A 82 -7.85 1.88 14.90
CA ALA A 82 -6.91 2.78 14.22
C ALA A 82 -7.32 4.24 14.36
N VAL A 83 -8.60 4.57 14.23
CA VAL A 83 -9.14 5.91 14.46
C VAL A 83 -8.88 6.36 15.90
N ALA A 84 -9.05 5.48 16.88
CA ALA A 84 -8.85 5.80 18.30
C ALA A 84 -7.41 6.23 18.63
N CYS A 85 -6.40 5.84 17.82
CA CYS A 85 -5.01 6.22 18.06
C CYS A 85 -4.76 7.74 17.98
N PHE A 86 -5.40 8.43 17.02
CA PHE A 86 -5.22 9.87 16.78
C PHE A 86 -6.53 10.62 16.45
N GLY A 87 -7.68 9.99 16.72
CA GLY A 87 -9.01 10.59 16.58
C GLY A 87 -9.58 10.62 15.15
N LYS A 88 -8.77 10.35 14.13
CA LYS A 88 -9.18 10.33 12.72
C LYS A 88 -8.22 9.52 11.87
N ILE A 89 -8.65 9.19 10.65
CA ILE A 89 -7.76 8.76 9.57
C ILE A 89 -8.05 9.65 8.35
N ASP A 90 -7.02 10.24 7.76
CA ASP A 90 -7.10 11.07 6.56
C ASP A 90 -6.49 10.36 5.34
N ILE A 91 -5.51 9.49 5.56
CA ILE A 91 -4.79 8.75 4.52
C ILE A 91 -4.90 7.25 4.82
N LEU A 92 -5.33 6.45 3.84
CA LEU A 92 -5.35 4.99 3.92
C LEU A 92 -4.39 4.41 2.89
N VAL A 93 -3.34 3.72 3.36
CA VAL A 93 -2.39 2.98 2.52
C VAL A 93 -2.61 1.48 2.68
N ASN A 94 -3.09 0.84 1.64
CA ASN A 94 -3.31 -0.61 1.57
C ASN A 94 -2.06 -1.30 1.00
N ALA A 95 -1.06 -1.58 1.87
CA ALA A 95 0.20 -2.21 1.49
C ALA A 95 0.36 -3.65 2.01
N ALA A 96 -0.59 -4.15 2.80
CA ALA A 96 -0.59 -5.57 3.19
C ALA A 96 -0.68 -6.47 1.95
N GLY A 97 0.12 -7.52 1.93
CA GLY A 97 0.14 -8.44 0.80
C GLY A 97 0.79 -9.78 1.12
N VAL A 98 0.35 -10.78 0.40
CA VAL A 98 0.93 -12.14 0.38
C VAL A 98 1.02 -12.60 -1.08
N ASN A 99 1.99 -13.43 -1.40
CA ASN A 99 2.05 -14.12 -2.68
C ASN A 99 2.33 -15.60 -2.41
N LEU A 100 1.25 -16.36 -2.29
CA LEU A 100 1.28 -17.81 -2.08
C LEU A 100 1.44 -18.45 -3.45
N ARG A 101 2.67 -18.77 -3.80
CA ARG A 101 3.01 -19.36 -5.09
C ARG A 101 2.69 -20.85 -5.11
N GLU A 102 1.87 -21.25 -6.06
CA GLU A 102 1.49 -22.65 -6.29
C GLU A 102 1.37 -22.89 -7.80
N PRO A 103 1.76 -24.07 -8.31
CA PRO A 103 1.46 -24.46 -9.68
C PRO A 103 -0.05 -24.34 -9.96
N PHE A 104 -0.42 -23.89 -11.14
CA PHE A 104 -1.81 -23.56 -11.48
C PHE A 104 -2.80 -24.69 -11.16
N GLN A 105 -2.43 -25.93 -11.45
CA GLN A 105 -3.25 -27.12 -11.21
C GLN A 105 -3.39 -27.50 -9.72
N SER A 106 -2.55 -26.93 -8.86
CA SER A 106 -2.52 -27.23 -7.41
C SER A 106 -3.13 -26.13 -6.57
N VAL A 107 -3.55 -25.01 -7.17
CA VAL A 107 -4.15 -23.88 -6.44
C VAL A 107 -5.41 -24.34 -5.72
N SER A 108 -5.40 -24.23 -4.39
CA SER A 108 -6.55 -24.57 -3.57
C SER A 108 -7.55 -23.40 -3.48
N PRO A 109 -8.86 -23.68 -3.25
CA PRO A 109 -9.82 -22.64 -2.95
C PRO A 109 -9.42 -21.77 -1.74
N ALA A 110 -8.76 -22.34 -0.73
CA ALA A 110 -8.29 -21.62 0.45
C ALA A 110 -7.17 -20.63 0.10
N THR A 111 -6.19 -21.03 -0.71
CA THR A 111 -5.12 -20.16 -1.20
C THR A 111 -5.67 -19.02 -2.06
N TRP A 112 -6.63 -19.33 -2.93
CA TRP A 112 -7.35 -18.34 -3.72
C TRP A 112 -8.06 -17.32 -2.84
N ASP A 113 -8.89 -17.79 -1.89
CA ASP A 113 -9.69 -16.94 -1.00
C ASP A 113 -8.80 -16.05 -0.13
N GLN A 114 -7.73 -16.59 0.45
CA GLN A 114 -6.80 -15.82 1.25
C GLN A 114 -6.18 -14.64 0.47
N GLN A 115 -5.75 -14.88 -0.77
CA GLN A 115 -5.15 -13.81 -1.59
C GLN A 115 -6.18 -12.76 -1.99
N VAL A 116 -7.39 -13.17 -2.35
CA VAL A 116 -8.49 -12.26 -2.67
C VAL A 116 -8.89 -11.43 -1.43
N ARG A 117 -9.01 -12.05 -0.26
CA ARG A 117 -9.32 -11.34 1.00
C ARG A 117 -8.27 -10.28 1.32
N VAL A 118 -6.99 -10.60 1.26
CA VAL A 118 -5.90 -9.65 1.57
C VAL A 118 -5.84 -8.52 0.55
N HIS A 119 -5.88 -8.84 -0.74
CA HIS A 119 -5.57 -7.86 -1.79
C HIS A 119 -6.78 -7.04 -2.28
N LEU A 120 -7.99 -7.57 -2.16
CA LEU A 120 -9.23 -6.91 -2.59
C LEU A 120 -10.19 -6.68 -1.44
N GLY A 121 -10.46 -7.69 -0.62
CA GLY A 121 -11.39 -7.58 0.49
C GLY A 121 -10.95 -6.53 1.51
N ALA A 122 -9.73 -6.60 2.01
CA ALA A 122 -9.22 -5.65 2.98
C ALA A 122 -9.25 -4.19 2.48
N PRO A 123 -8.73 -3.84 1.29
CA PRO A 123 -8.85 -2.49 0.75
C PRO A 123 -10.29 -2.01 0.58
N MET A 124 -11.17 -2.88 0.09
CA MET A 124 -12.60 -2.55 -0.07
C MET A 124 -13.25 -2.19 1.26
N PHE A 125 -13.14 -3.05 2.27
CA PHE A 125 -13.86 -2.88 3.53
C PHE A 125 -13.21 -1.86 4.46
N LEU A 126 -11.87 -1.66 4.41
CA LEU A 126 -11.22 -0.52 5.09
C LEU A 126 -11.67 0.80 4.48
N THR A 127 -11.75 0.88 3.15
CA THR A 127 -12.28 2.07 2.48
C THR A 127 -13.73 2.32 2.89
N GLN A 128 -14.58 1.29 2.90
CA GLN A 128 -15.98 1.40 3.32
C GLN A 128 -16.12 1.91 4.76
N ALA A 129 -15.23 1.50 5.67
CA ALA A 129 -15.24 1.91 7.06
C ALA A 129 -14.74 3.35 7.27
N LEU A 130 -13.76 3.81 6.49
CA LEU A 130 -13.05 5.08 6.74
C LEU A 130 -13.48 6.23 5.82
N ALA A 131 -13.88 5.94 4.58
CA ALA A 131 -14.20 6.97 3.60
C ALA A 131 -15.40 7.88 3.98
N PRO A 132 -16.46 7.42 4.67
CA PRO A 132 -17.55 8.31 5.09
C PRO A 132 -17.06 9.48 5.93
N GLU A 133 -16.18 9.24 6.92
CA GLU A 133 -15.64 10.30 7.77
C GLU A 133 -14.61 11.19 7.05
N MET A 134 -13.84 10.64 6.11
CA MET A 134 -13.00 11.44 5.21
C MET A 134 -13.88 12.38 4.36
N ALA A 135 -14.98 11.88 3.81
CA ALA A 135 -15.92 12.65 3.01
C ALA A 135 -16.60 13.76 3.81
N ASN A 136 -16.99 13.50 5.07
CA ASN A 136 -17.56 14.51 5.97
C ASN A 136 -16.57 15.69 6.21
N ARG A 137 -15.28 15.42 6.20
CA ARG A 137 -14.22 16.44 6.31
C ARG A 137 -13.82 17.05 4.96
N GLY A 138 -14.36 16.55 3.83
CA GLY A 138 -14.07 17.04 2.47
C GLY A 138 -12.63 16.73 2.01
N TRP A 139 -11.90 15.81 2.66
CA TRP A 139 -10.52 15.47 2.32
C TRP A 139 -10.20 14.03 2.69
N GLY A 140 -9.61 13.30 1.76
CA GLY A 140 -9.08 11.95 1.99
C GLY A 140 -8.16 11.51 0.87
N ARG A 141 -7.23 10.61 1.19
CA ARG A 141 -6.32 9.99 0.23
C ARG A 141 -6.28 8.49 0.46
N ILE A 142 -6.53 7.73 -0.59
CA ILE A 142 -6.49 6.27 -0.55
C ILE A 142 -5.45 5.81 -1.56
N LEU A 143 -4.48 5.03 -1.10
CA LEU A 143 -3.40 4.50 -1.91
C LEU A 143 -3.35 2.97 -1.80
N LEU A 144 -3.50 2.29 -2.93
CA LEU A 144 -3.42 0.84 -3.03
C LEU A 144 -2.07 0.42 -3.61
N VAL A 145 -1.55 -0.71 -3.15
CA VAL A 145 -0.35 -1.31 -3.74
C VAL A 145 -0.77 -2.39 -4.74
N ALA A 146 -0.66 -2.04 -6.02
CA ALA A 146 -0.80 -2.93 -7.16
C ALA A 146 0.48 -3.78 -7.35
N SER A 147 0.84 -4.16 -8.57
CA SER A 147 2.01 -4.99 -8.88
C SER A 147 2.33 -4.93 -10.37
N LEU A 148 3.51 -5.37 -10.78
CA LEU A 148 3.77 -5.80 -12.17
C LEU A 148 2.70 -6.79 -12.64
N GLN A 149 2.23 -7.67 -11.74
CA GLN A 149 1.21 -8.68 -12.05
C GLN A 149 -0.20 -8.11 -12.21
N SER A 150 -0.39 -6.81 -12.07
CA SER A 150 -1.62 -6.15 -12.53
C SER A 150 -1.73 -6.10 -14.05
N TYR A 151 -0.60 -6.21 -14.77
CA TYR A 151 -0.51 -6.07 -16.23
C TYR A 151 0.32 -7.18 -16.91
N ARG A 152 1.04 -7.98 -16.13
CA ARG A 152 1.88 -9.09 -16.60
C ARG A 152 1.53 -10.36 -15.86
N ALA A 153 1.67 -11.51 -16.49
CA ALA A 153 1.49 -12.80 -15.83
C ALA A 153 2.86 -13.41 -15.49
N PHE A 154 2.91 -14.06 -14.33
CA PHE A 154 4.06 -14.86 -13.91
C PHE A 154 3.58 -16.28 -13.56
N ALA A 155 4.40 -17.28 -13.83
CA ALA A 155 4.09 -18.66 -13.48
C ALA A 155 3.88 -18.81 -11.96
N ASP A 156 3.07 -19.79 -11.58
CA ASP A 156 2.77 -20.17 -10.20
C ASP A 156 2.19 -19.04 -9.33
N SER A 157 1.49 -18.08 -9.96
CA SER A 157 1.04 -16.87 -9.28
C SER A 157 -0.35 -16.41 -9.73
N ALA A 158 -1.18 -17.33 -10.24
CA ALA A 158 -2.47 -17.00 -10.83
C ALA A 158 -3.42 -16.26 -9.86
N PRO A 159 -3.62 -16.69 -8.58
CA PRO A 159 -4.49 -15.97 -7.65
C PRO A 159 -3.98 -14.57 -7.33
N TYR A 160 -2.66 -14.42 -7.15
CA TYR A 160 -2.04 -13.12 -6.90
C TYR A 160 -2.21 -12.17 -8.09
N GLY A 161 -1.92 -12.64 -9.30
CA GLY A 161 -2.08 -11.85 -10.53
C GLY A 161 -3.53 -11.42 -10.74
N ALA A 162 -4.49 -12.33 -10.55
CA ALA A 162 -5.91 -12.02 -10.64
C ALA A 162 -6.32 -10.94 -9.61
N ALA A 163 -5.90 -11.10 -8.36
CA ALA A 163 -6.19 -10.12 -7.31
C ALA A 163 -5.53 -8.76 -7.60
N LYS A 164 -4.26 -8.74 -8.06
CA LYS A 164 -3.57 -7.49 -8.40
C LYS A 164 -4.11 -6.82 -9.67
N GLY A 165 -4.66 -7.57 -10.62
CA GLY A 165 -5.49 -7.03 -11.70
C GLY A 165 -6.77 -6.38 -11.17
N GLY A 166 -7.43 -7.04 -10.21
CA GLY A 166 -8.59 -6.51 -9.50
C GLY A 166 -8.33 -5.22 -8.73
N VAL A 167 -7.12 -5.05 -8.14
CA VAL A 167 -6.73 -3.81 -7.46
C VAL A 167 -6.81 -2.61 -8.39
N VAL A 168 -6.43 -2.74 -9.66
CA VAL A 168 -6.52 -1.66 -10.65
C VAL A 168 -7.98 -1.23 -10.85
N GLN A 169 -8.88 -2.18 -10.96
CA GLN A 169 -10.30 -1.87 -11.14
C GLN A 169 -10.94 -1.37 -9.84
N LEU A 170 -10.57 -1.92 -8.68
CA LEU A 170 -11.03 -1.44 -7.38
C LEU A 170 -10.60 0.03 -7.14
N THR A 171 -9.38 0.40 -7.53
CA THR A 171 -8.89 1.79 -7.48
C THR A 171 -9.82 2.74 -8.24
N ARG A 172 -10.24 2.35 -9.45
CA ARG A 172 -11.18 3.15 -10.27
C ARG A 172 -12.57 3.23 -9.65
N ALA A 173 -13.06 2.10 -9.12
CA ALA A 173 -14.38 2.05 -8.48
C ALA A 173 -14.44 2.95 -7.24
N ILE A 174 -13.42 2.92 -6.38
CA ILE A 174 -13.32 3.79 -5.20
C ILE A 174 -13.21 5.27 -5.63
N ALA A 175 -12.40 5.57 -6.65
CA ALA A 175 -12.28 6.92 -7.18
C ALA A 175 -13.62 7.45 -7.72
N GLN A 176 -14.34 6.62 -8.50
CA GLN A 176 -15.64 6.98 -9.05
C GLN A 176 -16.68 7.30 -7.95
N GLU A 177 -16.67 6.55 -6.87
CA GLU A 177 -17.63 6.71 -5.77
C GLU A 177 -17.32 7.93 -4.89
N TRP A 178 -16.04 8.19 -4.61
CA TRP A 178 -15.66 9.09 -3.53
C TRP A 178 -14.99 10.40 -3.98
N SER A 179 -14.51 10.52 -5.24
CA SER A 179 -13.74 11.72 -5.62
C SER A 179 -14.56 13.00 -5.62
N GLY A 180 -15.85 12.93 -5.93
CA GLY A 180 -16.77 14.06 -5.81
C GLY A 180 -16.96 14.59 -4.37
N ARG A 181 -16.45 13.84 -3.37
CA ARG A 181 -16.52 14.21 -1.94
C ARG A 181 -15.14 14.55 -1.36
N GLY A 182 -14.17 14.89 -2.22
CA GLY A 182 -12.82 15.32 -1.81
C GLY A 182 -11.83 14.19 -1.51
N ILE A 183 -12.14 12.94 -1.87
CA ILE A 183 -11.26 11.78 -1.66
C ILE A 183 -10.66 11.35 -2.99
N THR A 184 -9.32 11.30 -3.11
CA THR A 184 -8.68 10.66 -4.25
C THR A 184 -8.28 9.23 -3.91
N CYS A 185 -8.41 8.33 -4.89
CA CYS A 185 -7.94 6.95 -4.79
C CYS A 185 -7.04 6.62 -5.96
N ASN A 186 -5.80 6.23 -5.67
CA ASN A 186 -4.83 5.82 -6.68
C ASN A 186 -4.12 4.54 -6.26
N ALA A 187 -3.41 3.93 -7.19
CA ALA A 187 -2.55 2.78 -6.91
C ALA A 187 -1.12 3.02 -7.41
N ILE A 188 -0.15 2.41 -6.73
CA ILE A 188 1.20 2.26 -7.26
C ILE A 188 1.43 0.80 -7.64
N GLY A 189 2.13 0.55 -8.75
CA GLY A 189 2.54 -0.77 -9.21
C GLY A 189 4.05 -0.96 -9.07
N PRO A 190 4.55 -1.45 -7.91
CA PRO A 190 5.97 -1.65 -7.72
C PRO A 190 6.54 -2.72 -8.65
N GLY A 191 7.76 -2.48 -9.13
CA GLY A 191 8.61 -3.48 -9.74
C GLY A 191 9.22 -4.44 -8.70
N PHE A 192 10.44 -4.90 -8.94
CA PHE A 192 11.19 -5.71 -7.98
C PHE A 192 11.92 -4.83 -6.97
N PHE A 193 11.49 -4.90 -5.72
CA PHE A 193 12.07 -4.23 -4.56
C PHE A 193 12.51 -5.28 -3.53
N PRO A 194 13.61 -5.06 -2.78
CA PRO A 194 14.06 -6.01 -1.75
C PRO A 194 13.12 -5.98 -0.53
N THR A 195 12.28 -7.01 -0.44
CA THR A 195 11.31 -7.21 0.65
C THR A 195 11.27 -8.69 1.03
N GLU A 196 10.61 -9.03 2.13
CA GLU A 196 10.37 -10.42 2.51
C GLU A 196 9.62 -11.19 1.40
N LEU A 197 8.65 -10.57 0.75
CA LEU A 197 7.86 -11.15 -0.35
C LEU A 197 8.72 -11.52 -1.56
N THR A 198 9.76 -10.76 -1.83
CA THR A 198 10.67 -10.90 -2.96
C THR A 198 12.02 -11.51 -2.58
N ALA A 199 12.18 -11.94 -1.32
CA ALA A 199 13.41 -12.59 -0.85
C ALA A 199 13.90 -13.74 -1.76
N PRO A 200 13.03 -14.60 -2.34
CA PRO A 200 13.49 -15.63 -3.28
C PRO A 200 14.21 -15.07 -4.53
N VAL A 201 13.86 -13.85 -4.95
CA VAL A 201 14.55 -13.17 -6.06
C VAL A 201 15.87 -12.58 -5.60
N PHE A 202 15.89 -11.85 -4.49
CA PHE A 202 17.07 -11.12 -4.03
C PHE A 202 18.13 -12.00 -3.36
N ASN A 203 17.73 -13.18 -2.86
CA ASN A 203 18.67 -14.21 -2.37
C ASN A 203 19.35 -14.97 -3.51
N ASN A 204 18.92 -14.76 -4.77
CA ASN A 204 19.56 -15.33 -5.97
C ASN A 204 20.09 -14.17 -6.83
N ALA A 205 21.40 -13.98 -6.85
CA ALA A 205 22.05 -12.89 -7.56
C ALA A 205 21.79 -12.90 -9.08
N GLU A 206 21.73 -14.08 -9.71
CA GLU A 206 21.44 -14.21 -11.14
C GLU A 206 19.99 -13.80 -11.44
N LEU A 207 19.04 -14.24 -10.62
CA LEU A 207 17.64 -13.87 -10.78
C LEU A 207 17.42 -12.37 -10.54
N ALA A 208 18.08 -11.81 -9.54
CA ALA A 208 18.04 -10.37 -9.29
C ALA A 208 18.64 -9.58 -10.46
N ALA A 209 19.78 -10.01 -11.00
CA ALA A 209 20.38 -9.40 -12.18
C ALA A 209 19.49 -9.53 -13.43
N HIS A 210 18.86 -10.70 -13.63
CA HIS A 210 17.91 -10.91 -14.73
C HIS A 210 16.76 -9.90 -14.67
N HIS A 211 16.15 -9.69 -13.49
CA HIS A 211 15.09 -8.71 -13.36
C HIS A 211 15.58 -7.26 -13.53
N ALA A 212 16.76 -6.93 -13.04
CA ALA A 212 17.38 -5.62 -13.26
C ALA A 212 17.55 -5.29 -14.75
N GLN A 213 18.07 -6.25 -15.53
CA GLN A 213 18.26 -6.11 -16.99
C GLN A 213 16.95 -5.91 -17.77
N ARG A 214 15.81 -6.35 -17.21
CA ARG A 214 14.49 -6.16 -17.81
C ARG A 214 13.88 -4.79 -17.54
N THR A 215 14.46 -4.00 -16.66
CA THR A 215 14.05 -2.61 -16.46
C THR A 215 14.70 -1.71 -17.50
N ALA A 216 14.05 -0.61 -17.87
CA ALA A 216 14.65 0.38 -18.78
C ALA A 216 15.83 1.11 -18.13
N ILE A 217 15.78 1.29 -16.80
CA ILE A 217 16.85 1.98 -16.05
C ILE A 217 18.00 1.05 -15.61
N GLY A 218 17.94 -0.26 -15.89
CA GLY A 218 19.02 -1.23 -15.68
C GLY A 218 19.28 -1.65 -14.23
N ARG A 219 18.36 -1.40 -13.30
CA ARG A 219 18.46 -1.83 -11.88
C ARG A 219 17.11 -2.22 -11.29
N ASN A 220 17.14 -3.01 -10.22
CA ASN A 220 15.98 -3.20 -9.36
C ASN A 220 15.70 -1.95 -8.52
N GLY A 221 14.49 -1.83 -7.97
CA GLY A 221 14.09 -0.75 -7.09
C GLY A 221 14.84 -0.76 -5.77
N LYS A 222 15.05 0.43 -5.20
CA LYS A 222 15.39 0.63 -3.79
C LYS A 222 14.15 1.11 -3.06
N LEU A 223 13.98 0.76 -1.80
CA LEU A 223 12.76 1.12 -1.05
C LEU A 223 12.51 2.64 -1.05
N GLU A 224 13.57 3.44 -1.02
CA GLU A 224 13.49 4.91 -1.05
C GLU A 224 12.94 5.46 -2.37
N ASP A 225 13.01 4.69 -3.48
CA ASP A 225 12.38 5.08 -4.75
C ASP A 225 10.84 5.23 -4.62
N LEU A 226 10.24 4.70 -3.54
CA LEU A 226 8.81 4.81 -3.24
C LEU A 226 8.43 6.08 -2.46
N TRP A 227 9.38 6.78 -1.85
CA TRP A 227 9.06 7.92 -0.98
C TRP A 227 8.34 9.04 -1.72
N GLY A 228 8.93 9.51 -2.80
CA GLY A 228 8.39 10.65 -3.56
C GLY A 228 6.97 10.41 -4.06
N ILE A 229 6.73 9.26 -4.69
CA ILE A 229 5.41 8.92 -5.22
C ILE A 229 4.37 8.73 -4.12
N THR A 230 4.77 8.18 -2.96
CA THR A 230 3.88 8.00 -1.82
C THR A 230 3.38 9.35 -1.32
N VAL A 231 4.29 10.28 -1.02
CA VAL A 231 3.94 11.62 -0.57
C VAL A 231 3.15 12.38 -1.63
N PHE A 232 3.57 12.31 -2.91
CA PHE A 232 2.86 12.95 -4.01
C PHE A 232 1.40 12.52 -4.10
N LEU A 233 1.12 11.22 -4.12
CA LEU A 233 -0.25 10.70 -4.29
C LEU A 233 -1.12 10.85 -3.05
N THR A 234 -0.55 11.15 -1.90
CA THR A 234 -1.28 11.29 -0.62
C THR A 234 -1.33 12.72 -0.11
N SER A 235 -0.82 13.68 -0.87
CA SER A 235 -0.80 15.11 -0.52
C SER A 235 -1.70 15.96 -1.43
N ASP A 236 -1.64 17.26 -1.26
CA ASP A 236 -2.37 18.20 -2.12
C ASP A 236 -1.70 18.40 -3.49
N ALA A 237 -0.46 17.89 -3.67
CA ALA A 237 0.25 17.91 -4.95
C ALA A 237 -0.44 17.07 -6.06
N SER A 238 -1.33 16.14 -5.69
CA SER A 238 -2.05 15.25 -6.61
C SER A 238 -3.57 15.42 -6.59
N THR A 239 -4.08 16.57 -6.18
CA THR A 239 -5.54 16.81 -5.99
C THR A 239 -6.39 16.52 -7.23
N TYR A 240 -5.83 16.63 -8.44
CA TYR A 240 -6.52 16.35 -9.70
C TYR A 240 -6.16 14.98 -10.31
N ILE A 241 -5.55 14.09 -9.50
CA ILE A 241 -5.16 12.73 -9.91
C ILE A 241 -5.95 11.72 -9.07
N THR A 242 -6.84 10.96 -9.72
CA THR A 242 -7.64 9.92 -9.07
C THR A 242 -7.95 8.78 -10.05
N GLY A 243 -8.16 7.56 -9.55
CA GLY A 243 -8.45 6.39 -10.36
C GLY A 243 -7.25 5.84 -11.15
N GLN A 244 -6.03 6.33 -10.89
CA GLN A 244 -4.85 5.99 -11.66
C GLN A 244 -4.03 4.89 -10.99
N THR A 245 -3.36 4.09 -11.82
CA THR A 245 -2.31 3.16 -11.37
C THR A 245 -0.99 3.60 -11.99
N ILE A 246 -0.05 4.01 -11.15
CA ILE A 246 1.26 4.50 -11.56
C ILE A 246 2.29 3.41 -11.31
N MET A 247 2.95 2.94 -12.38
CA MET A 247 4.01 1.93 -12.26
C MET A 247 5.28 2.57 -11.73
N VAL A 248 5.87 1.95 -10.69
CA VAL A 248 7.15 2.32 -10.08
C VAL A 248 8.08 1.13 -10.25
N ASP A 249 8.49 0.87 -11.47
CA ASP A 249 9.09 -0.39 -11.89
C ASP A 249 10.35 -0.24 -12.75
N GLY A 250 10.89 0.98 -12.86
CA GLY A 250 12.05 1.26 -13.68
C GLY A 250 11.83 1.03 -15.18
N GLY A 251 10.58 1.10 -15.65
CA GLY A 251 10.21 0.85 -17.04
C GLY A 251 10.12 -0.65 -17.40
N TYR A 252 9.98 -1.54 -16.42
CA TYR A 252 9.81 -2.98 -16.64
C TYR A 252 8.57 -3.29 -17.50
N THR A 253 7.47 -2.59 -17.28
CA THR A 253 6.21 -2.77 -18.03
C THR A 253 6.16 -1.96 -19.33
N ALA A 254 7.08 -1.06 -19.55
CA ALA A 254 7.17 -0.26 -20.78
C ALA A 254 7.86 -0.98 -21.95
N ARG A 255 8.37 -2.20 -21.71
CA ARG A 255 9.04 -3.06 -22.69
C ARG A 255 8.19 -4.25 -23.09
#